data_842f861c2b0e9a93021459dd731f4674
#
_entry.id   842f861c2b0e9a93021459dd731f4674
#
_cell.length_a   1.000
_cell.length_b   1.000
_cell.length_c   1.000
_cell.angle_alpha   90.00
_cell.angle_beta   90.00
_cell.angle_gamma   90.00
#
_symmetry.space_group_name_H-M   'P 1'
#
loop_
_entity.id
_entity.type
_entity.pdbx_description
1 polymer ?
#
loop_
_entity_poly.entity_id
_entity_poly.type
_entity_poly.pdbx_seq_one_letter_code
_entity_poly.pdbx_strand_id
1 'polypeptide(L)'
;MALLSRGDSLERDLRLATSSEGWARLSRREREVLALVAAGQSNKAIAAQLFVSPNTVKTHVAALLTKLDVESRVQLAALAARNDNWRDAA
;
A
#
# COMPACT_ATOMS: atom_id res chain seq x y z
N MET A 1 -28.05 -8.34 12.52
CA MET A 1 -27.59 -7.21 11.72
C MET A 1 -26.23 -6.72 12.16
N ALA A 2 -26.04 -6.46 13.45
CA ALA A 2 -24.72 -6.08 13.94
C ALA A 2 -23.67 -7.14 13.66
N LEU A 3 -24.06 -8.39 13.67
CA LEU A 3 -23.15 -9.51 13.38
C LEU A 3 -22.67 -9.50 11.95
N LEU A 4 -23.53 -9.12 11.01
CA LEU A 4 -23.14 -9.04 9.59
C LEU A 4 -22.12 -7.94 9.36
N SER A 5 -22.31 -6.78 9.98
CA SER A 5 -21.35 -5.69 9.89
C SER A 5 -19.99 -6.10 10.44
N ARG A 6 -19.99 -6.79 11.58
CA ARG A 6 -18.76 -7.29 12.16
C ARG A 6 -18.09 -8.31 11.27
N GLY A 7 -18.89 -9.18 10.65
CA GLY A 7 -18.37 -10.18 9.74
C GLY A 7 -17.64 -9.56 8.57
N ASP A 8 -18.22 -8.52 7.99
CA ASP A 8 -17.61 -7.83 6.86
C ASP A 8 -16.30 -7.17 7.25
N SER A 9 -16.26 -6.48 8.38
CA SER A 9 -15.03 -5.86 8.88
C SER A 9 -13.95 -6.89 9.16
N LEU A 10 -14.34 -7.99 9.80
CA LEU A 10 -13.39 -9.04 10.12
C LEU A 10 -12.85 -9.70 8.88
N GLU A 11 -13.69 -9.98 7.89
CA GLU A 11 -13.24 -10.54 6.62
C GLU A 11 -12.23 -9.64 5.94
N ARG A 12 -12.51 -8.33 5.94
CA ARG A 12 -11.64 -7.35 5.35
C ARG A 12 -10.28 -7.34 6.05
N ASP A 13 -10.29 -7.32 7.39
CA ASP A 13 -9.06 -7.32 8.17
C ASP A 13 -8.25 -8.60 7.95
N LEU A 14 -8.91 -9.73 7.90
CA LEU A 14 -8.25 -11.00 7.63
C LEU A 14 -7.64 -11.04 6.24
N ARG A 15 -8.36 -10.49 5.26
CA ARG A 15 -7.86 -10.43 3.89
C ARG A 15 -6.60 -9.61 3.81
N LEU A 16 -6.57 -8.44 4.44
CA LEU A 16 -5.40 -7.57 4.46
C LEU A 16 -4.23 -8.20 5.21
N ALA A 17 -4.53 -8.93 6.28
CA ALA A 17 -3.49 -9.52 7.13
C ALA A 17 -2.90 -10.80 6.53
N THR A 18 -3.71 -11.61 5.85
CA THR A 18 -3.31 -12.95 5.41
C THR A 18 -3.21 -13.11 3.92
N SER A 19 -3.98 -12.33 3.15
CA SER A 19 -4.00 -12.47 1.71
C SER A 19 -2.83 -11.77 1.06
N SER A 20 -2.16 -12.45 0.17
CA SER A 20 -1.14 -11.84 -0.68
C SER A 20 -1.73 -11.28 -1.97
N GLU A 21 -3.06 -11.36 -2.12
CA GLU A 21 -3.71 -10.99 -3.36
C GLU A 21 -3.48 -9.53 -3.76
N GLY A 22 -3.71 -8.60 -2.83
CA GLY A 22 -3.45 -7.19 -3.08
C GLY A 22 -1.99 -6.91 -3.33
N TRP A 23 -1.13 -7.53 -2.53
CA TRP A 23 0.32 -7.39 -2.66
C TRP A 23 0.83 -7.95 -3.97
N ALA A 24 0.29 -9.09 -4.41
CA ALA A 24 0.68 -9.73 -5.65
C ALA A 24 0.34 -8.89 -6.89
N ARG A 25 -0.67 -8.00 -6.75
CA ARG A 25 -1.08 -7.13 -7.85
C ARG A 25 -0.24 -5.86 -7.98
N LEU A 26 0.66 -5.61 -7.04
CA LEU A 26 1.51 -4.44 -7.11
C LEU A 26 2.51 -4.57 -8.24
N SER A 27 2.62 -3.54 -9.06
CA SER A 27 3.67 -3.48 -10.06
C SER A 27 5.02 -3.26 -9.37
N ARG A 28 6.10 -3.49 -10.10
CA ARG A 28 7.43 -3.22 -9.57
C ARG A 28 7.57 -1.78 -9.12
N ARG A 29 7.08 -0.84 -9.94
CA ARG A 29 7.16 0.58 -9.62
C ARG A 29 6.33 0.92 -8.38
N GLU A 30 5.16 0.31 -8.25
CA GLU A 30 4.33 0.51 -7.06
C GLU A 30 5.03 0.01 -5.80
N ARG A 31 5.73 -1.11 -5.87
CA ARG A 31 6.51 -1.60 -4.73
C ARG A 31 7.66 -0.66 -4.38
N GLU A 32 8.31 -0.10 -5.38
CA GLU A 32 9.37 0.90 -5.14
C GLU A 32 8.81 2.13 -4.44
N VAL A 33 7.68 2.64 -4.91
CA VAL A 33 7.02 3.78 -4.28
C VAL A 33 6.61 3.44 -2.84
N LEU A 34 6.03 2.26 -2.64
CA LEU A 34 5.59 1.84 -1.31
C LEU A 34 6.74 1.78 -0.32
N ALA A 35 7.89 1.27 -0.74
CA ALA A 35 9.08 1.22 0.11
C ALA A 35 9.50 2.61 0.58
N LEU A 36 9.44 3.59 -0.32
CA LEU A 36 9.82 4.96 0.01
C LEU A 36 8.76 5.66 0.87
N VAL A 37 7.48 5.35 0.66
CA VAL A 37 6.41 5.82 1.53
C VAL A 37 6.61 5.27 2.95
N ALA A 38 6.91 4.00 3.06
CA ALA A 38 7.16 3.36 4.36
C ALA A 38 8.38 3.97 5.07
N ALA A 39 9.35 4.43 4.29
CA ALA A 39 10.54 5.11 4.83
C ALA A 39 10.28 6.57 5.21
N GLY A 40 9.06 7.06 5.02
CA GLY A 40 8.70 8.44 5.40
C GLY A 40 9.03 9.50 4.37
N GLN A 41 9.35 9.11 3.15
CA GLN A 41 9.69 10.05 2.09
C GLN A 41 8.46 10.79 1.58
N SER A 42 8.64 12.06 1.23
CA SER A 42 7.58 12.83 0.59
C SER A 42 7.44 12.47 -0.89
N ASN A 43 6.31 12.81 -1.49
CA ASN A 43 6.13 12.59 -2.92
C ASN A 43 7.21 13.28 -3.76
N LYS A 44 7.61 14.47 -3.33
CA LYS A 44 8.67 15.19 -4.03
C LYS A 44 10.00 14.44 -3.96
N ALA A 45 10.35 13.92 -2.79
CA ALA A 45 11.57 13.16 -2.61
C ALA A 45 11.53 11.84 -3.38
N ILE A 46 10.39 11.16 -3.36
CA ILE A 46 10.20 9.92 -4.10
C ILE A 46 10.35 10.18 -5.60
N ALA A 47 9.72 11.23 -6.09
CA ALA A 47 9.79 11.60 -7.50
C ALA A 47 11.23 11.84 -7.94
N ALA A 48 11.99 12.54 -7.12
CA ALA A 48 13.40 12.80 -7.42
C ALA A 48 14.20 11.51 -7.49
N GLN A 49 13.98 10.59 -6.57
CA GLN A 49 14.70 9.32 -6.53
C GLN A 49 14.35 8.41 -7.70
N LEU A 50 13.10 8.43 -8.15
CA LEU A 50 12.63 7.56 -9.22
C LEU A 50 12.65 8.21 -10.59
N PHE A 51 13.09 9.47 -10.67
CA PHE A 51 13.18 10.23 -11.93
C PHE A 51 11.82 10.37 -12.61
N VAL A 52 10.80 10.67 -11.82
CA VAL A 52 9.43 10.90 -12.30
C VAL A 52 8.90 12.20 -11.71
N SER A 53 7.72 12.63 -12.15
CA SER A 53 7.08 13.82 -11.58
C SER A 53 6.39 13.47 -10.25
N PRO A 54 6.21 14.47 -9.36
CA PRO A 54 5.42 14.25 -8.15
C PRO A 54 3.97 13.81 -8.44
N ASN A 55 3.39 14.25 -9.55
CA ASN A 55 2.07 13.80 -9.97
C ASN A 55 2.05 12.31 -10.27
N THR A 56 3.10 11.79 -10.89
CA THR A 56 3.23 10.36 -11.16
C THR A 56 3.28 9.58 -9.84
N VAL A 57 4.02 10.09 -8.86
CA VAL A 57 4.07 9.47 -7.53
C VAL A 57 2.69 9.47 -6.89
N LYS A 58 1.98 10.61 -6.99
CA LYS A 58 0.63 10.73 -6.45
C LYS A 58 -0.30 9.67 -7.04
N THR A 59 -0.19 9.44 -8.35
CA THR A 59 -0.97 8.40 -9.03
C THR A 59 -0.64 7.01 -8.51
N HIS A 60 0.64 6.72 -8.32
CA HIS A 60 1.06 5.43 -7.76
C HIS A 60 0.57 5.24 -6.33
N VAL A 61 0.63 6.29 -5.51
CA VAL A 61 0.11 6.22 -4.13
C VAL A 61 -1.38 5.95 -4.14
N ALA A 62 -2.13 6.63 -5.00
CA ALA A 62 -3.58 6.39 -5.12
C ALA A 62 -3.87 4.95 -5.50
N ALA A 63 -3.11 4.39 -6.42
CA ALA A 63 -3.27 2.99 -6.83
C ALA A 63 -2.95 2.03 -5.66
N LEU A 64 -1.93 2.35 -4.87
CA LEU A 64 -1.58 1.56 -3.69
C LEU A 64 -2.70 1.56 -2.66
N LEU A 65 -3.29 2.72 -2.40
CA LEU A 65 -4.40 2.82 -1.46
C LEU A 65 -5.55 1.92 -1.88
N THR A 66 -5.86 1.92 -3.16
CA THR A 66 -6.94 1.09 -3.70
C THR A 66 -6.60 -0.39 -3.65
N LYS A 67 -5.41 -0.76 -4.11
CA LYS A 67 -5.01 -2.17 -4.20
C LYS A 67 -4.85 -2.83 -2.84
N LEU A 68 -4.41 -2.06 -1.84
CA LEU A 68 -4.21 -2.57 -0.49
C LEU A 68 -5.38 -2.25 0.45
N ASP A 69 -6.40 -1.61 -0.09
CA ASP A 69 -7.65 -1.31 0.62
C ASP A 69 -7.41 -0.54 1.92
N VAL A 70 -6.62 0.52 1.85
CA VAL A 70 -6.40 1.45 2.95
C VAL A 70 -6.82 2.85 2.53
N GLU A 71 -7.10 3.71 3.51
CA GLU A 71 -7.72 4.99 3.25
C GLU A 71 -6.76 6.18 3.27
N SER A 72 -5.61 6.01 3.89
CA SER A 72 -4.68 7.13 4.04
C SER A 72 -3.23 6.68 3.86
N ARG A 73 -2.38 7.67 3.57
CA ARG A 73 -0.95 7.46 3.45
C ARG A 73 -0.35 6.90 4.75
N VAL A 74 -0.84 7.36 5.89
CA VAL A 74 -0.38 6.88 7.19
C VAL A 74 -0.70 5.39 7.35
N GLN A 75 -1.92 4.99 7.00
CA GLN A 75 -2.31 3.59 7.04
C GLN A 75 -1.47 2.76 6.07
N LEU A 76 -1.20 3.30 4.90
CA LEU A 76 -0.38 2.63 3.88
C LEU A 76 1.03 2.37 4.43
N ALA A 77 1.64 3.38 5.01
CA ALA A 77 3.00 3.26 5.58
C ALA A 77 3.02 2.24 6.73
N ALA A 78 2.02 2.29 7.59
CA ALA A 78 1.92 1.37 8.72
C ALA A 78 1.72 -0.08 8.25
N LEU A 79 0.90 -0.26 7.23
CA LEU A 79 0.65 -1.59 6.67
C LEU A 79 1.94 -2.15 6.05
N ALA A 80 2.66 -1.34 5.30
CA ALA A 80 3.91 -1.75 4.68
C ALA A 80 4.97 -2.12 5.73
N ALA A 81 5.01 -1.38 6.83
CA ALA A 81 5.97 -1.64 7.90
C ALA A 81 5.71 -2.98 8.60
N ARG A 82 4.44 -3.39 8.67
CA ARG A 82 4.06 -4.64 9.33
C ARG A 82 4.20 -5.87 8.46
N ASN A 83 4.33 -5.68 7.15
CA ASN A 83 4.35 -6.77 6.18
C ASN A 83 5.60 -6.68 5.32
N ASP A 84 6.73 -7.11 5.84
CA ASP A 84 8.01 -7.01 5.13
C ASP A 84 8.12 -7.93 3.92
N ASN A 85 7.34 -8.99 3.88
CA ASN A 85 7.47 -10.02 2.85
C ASN A 85 7.21 -9.50 1.43
N TRP A 86 6.43 -8.42 1.30
CA TRP A 86 6.12 -7.87 -0.01
C TRP A 86 7.34 -7.34 -0.75
N ARG A 87 8.39 -6.98 -0.03
CA ARG A 87 9.62 -6.44 -0.64
C ARG A 87 10.36 -7.50 -1.45
N ASP A 88 10.26 -8.74 -1.00
CA ASP A 88 10.94 -9.85 -1.64
C ASP A 88 10.07 -10.60 -2.63
N ALA A 89 8.80 -10.25 -2.73
CA ALA A 89 7.86 -10.85 -3.67
C ALA A 89 8.10 -10.26 -5.05
N ALA A 90 8.98 -10.86 -5.78
CA ALA A 90 9.35 -10.37 -7.11
C ALA A 90 8.61 -11.10 -8.21
#